data_6f5565dda9887d3081471b0042f99c00
#
_entry.id   6f5565dda9887d3081471b0042f99c00
#
_cell.length_a   1.000
_cell.length_b   1.000
_cell.length_c   1.000
_cell.angle_alpha   90.00
_cell.angle_beta   90.00
_cell.angle_gamma   90.00
#
_symmetry.space_group_name_H-M   'P 1'
#
loop_
_entity.id
_entity.type
_entity.pdbx_description
1 polymer ?
#
loop_
_entity_poly.entity_id
_entity_poly.type
_entity_poly.pdbx_seq_one_letter_code
_entity_poly.pdbx_strand_id
1 'polypeptide(L)'
;RDDIAQRRRRGEASVPRQQPDPPSARPAPALHAVEAPPATLYHAATLRGGQVLHHTGNIVVVGDVNPGAELLATGDILVFGRLAGIAHAGAQGDDSARIYALDLAPTQLRIATSIAADAEPKRRSTPVPEAAIARDGRIVVLALDRLGELEDSGAAST
;
A
#
# COMPACT_ATOMS: atom_id res chain seq x y z
N ARG A 1 -28.09 50.44 60.15
CA ARG A 1 -27.03 49.48 60.55
C ARG A 1 -26.89 48.30 59.55
N ASP A 2 -27.73 48.22 58.52
CA ASP A 2 -27.63 47.15 57.53
C ASP A 2 -26.88 47.50 56.24
N ASP A 3 -26.46 48.78 56.15
CA ASP A 3 -25.76 49.29 54.97
C ASP A 3 -24.33 48.75 54.79
N ILE A 4 -23.69 48.34 55.86
CA ILE A 4 -22.32 47.82 55.81
C ILE A 4 -22.24 46.39 55.29
N ALA A 5 -23.27 45.62 55.45
CA ALA A 5 -23.33 44.23 54.99
C ALA A 5 -23.62 44.11 53.49
N GLN A 6 -24.30 45.12 52.93
CA GLN A 6 -24.62 45.08 51.48
C GLN A 6 -23.50 45.60 50.58
N ARG A 7 -22.56 46.36 51.14
CA ARG A 7 -21.43 46.86 50.34
C ARG A 7 -20.33 45.85 50.07
N ARG A 8 -20.31 44.75 50.83
CA ARG A 8 -19.29 43.69 50.61
C ARG A 8 -19.64 42.67 49.54
N ARG A 9 -20.85 42.72 49.01
CA ARG A 9 -21.27 41.77 47.96
C ARG A 9 -21.14 42.27 46.51
N ARG A 10 -20.65 43.48 46.33
CA ARG A 10 -20.47 44.08 44.99
C ARG A 10 -19.02 43.98 44.45
N GLY A 11 -18.15 43.22 45.07
CA GLY A 11 -16.73 43.19 44.69
C GLY A 11 -16.28 41.94 43.97
N GLU A 12 -17.14 40.99 43.77
CA GLU A 12 -16.80 39.78 43.03
C GLU A 12 -17.59 39.67 41.72
N ALA A 13 -17.37 40.67 40.87
CA ALA A 13 -17.56 40.44 39.46
C ALA A 13 -16.47 39.44 39.08
N SER A 14 -16.83 38.19 39.01
CA SER A 14 -15.97 37.18 38.41
C SER A 14 -15.65 37.65 37.00
N VAL A 15 -14.43 38.15 36.83
CA VAL A 15 -13.87 38.39 35.50
C VAL A 15 -13.93 37.04 34.81
N PRO A 16 -14.69 36.91 33.71
CA PRO A 16 -14.66 35.67 32.97
C PRO A 16 -13.18 35.41 32.64
N ARG A 17 -12.65 34.30 33.17
CA ARG A 17 -11.36 33.85 32.75
C ARG A 17 -11.46 33.65 31.24
N GLN A 18 -10.97 34.61 30.50
CA GLN A 18 -10.71 34.40 29.09
C GLN A 18 -9.77 33.20 29.05
N GLN A 19 -10.29 32.10 28.64
CA GLN A 19 -9.43 31.00 28.23
C GLN A 19 -8.48 31.60 27.20
N PRO A 20 -7.17 31.45 27.39
CA PRO A 20 -6.26 31.87 26.35
C PRO A 20 -6.70 31.13 25.08
N ASP A 21 -7.00 31.91 24.06
CA ASP A 21 -7.26 31.36 22.75
C ASP A 21 -6.17 30.32 22.47
N PRO A 22 -6.53 29.10 22.04
CA PRO A 22 -5.54 28.14 21.66
C PRO A 22 -4.60 28.84 20.68
N PRO A 23 -3.27 28.72 20.84
CA PRO A 23 -2.34 29.38 19.94
C PRO A 23 -2.81 29.05 18.54
N SER A 24 -3.21 30.08 17.80
CA SER A 24 -3.62 29.91 16.42
C SER A 24 -2.47 29.17 15.75
N ALA A 25 -2.68 27.90 15.46
CA ALA A 25 -1.71 27.10 14.77
C ALA A 25 -1.42 27.86 13.47
N ARG A 26 -0.26 28.53 13.43
CA ARG A 26 0.26 29.00 12.17
C ARG A 26 0.21 27.78 11.26
N PRO A 27 -0.43 27.86 10.08
CA PRO A 27 -0.32 26.77 9.14
C PRO A 27 1.18 26.50 9.01
N ALA A 28 1.61 25.34 9.48
CA ALA A 28 2.97 24.90 9.28
C ALA A 28 3.28 25.17 7.80
N PRO A 29 4.41 25.83 7.48
CA PRO A 29 4.78 26.00 6.09
C PRO A 29 4.56 24.66 5.45
N ALA A 30 3.76 24.60 4.40
CA ALA A 30 3.48 23.35 3.72
C ALA A 30 4.82 22.75 3.32
N LEU A 31 5.43 22.03 4.26
CA LEU A 31 6.42 21.03 3.94
C LEU A 31 5.73 20.25 2.86
N HIS A 32 6.29 20.31 1.66
CA HIS A 32 5.83 19.53 0.52
C HIS A 32 5.31 18.23 1.10
N ALA A 33 4.00 17.99 0.98
CA ALA A 33 3.43 16.79 1.53
C ALA A 33 4.24 15.64 0.96
N VAL A 34 5.20 15.15 1.75
CA VAL A 34 5.73 13.82 1.52
C VAL A 34 4.49 12.98 1.66
N GLU A 35 3.92 12.59 0.52
CA GLU A 35 2.81 11.67 0.53
C GLU A 35 3.24 10.52 1.41
N ALA A 36 2.50 10.30 2.50
CA ALA A 36 2.75 9.17 3.35
C ALA A 36 2.85 7.95 2.43
N PRO A 37 3.88 7.09 2.56
CA PRO A 37 3.97 5.90 1.74
C PRO A 37 2.64 5.16 1.82
N PRO A 38 2.15 4.58 0.73
CA PRO A 38 0.88 3.90 0.73
C PRO A 38 0.85 2.88 1.86
N ALA A 39 -0.26 2.83 2.59
CA ALA A 39 -0.44 1.87 3.67
C ALA A 39 -0.17 0.45 3.16
N THR A 40 0.43 -0.39 3.98
CA THR A 40 0.73 -1.78 3.62
C THR A 40 -0.09 -2.72 4.49
N LEU A 41 -0.84 -3.60 3.86
CA LEU A 41 -1.54 -4.68 4.53
C LEU A 41 -0.61 -5.89 4.67
N TYR A 42 -0.32 -6.27 5.89
CA TYR A 42 0.47 -7.45 6.20
C TYR A 42 -0.45 -8.61 6.57
N HIS A 43 -0.39 -9.71 5.81
CA HIS A 43 -1.21 -10.90 6.02
C HIS A 43 -0.31 -12.14 6.17
N ALA A 44 -0.20 -12.65 7.39
CA ALA A 44 0.64 -13.80 7.70
C ALA A 44 -0.19 -15.08 7.78
N ALA A 45 -0.69 -15.52 6.65
CA ALA A 45 -1.42 -16.79 6.51
C ALA A 45 -1.53 -17.17 5.03
N THR A 46 -1.80 -18.45 4.78
CA THR A 46 -2.13 -18.95 3.44
C THR A 46 -3.52 -18.48 3.04
N LEU A 47 -3.66 -17.95 1.84
CA LEU A 47 -4.95 -17.64 1.22
C LEU A 47 -5.46 -18.87 0.47
N ARG A 48 -6.65 -19.30 0.85
CA ARG A 48 -7.33 -20.44 0.25
C ARG A 48 -8.23 -20.02 -0.89
N GLY A 49 -8.55 -20.94 -1.78
CA GLY A 49 -9.49 -20.70 -2.88
C GLY A 49 -10.82 -20.09 -2.39
N GLY A 50 -11.30 -19.08 -3.07
CA GLY A 50 -12.49 -18.30 -2.70
C GLY A 50 -12.24 -17.13 -1.77
N GLN A 51 -11.06 -16.99 -1.19
CA GLN A 51 -10.69 -15.82 -0.38
C GLN A 51 -10.20 -14.68 -1.27
N VAL A 52 -10.65 -13.47 -0.97
CA VAL A 52 -10.24 -12.24 -1.66
C VAL A 52 -9.62 -11.29 -0.65
N LEU A 53 -8.43 -10.82 -0.93
CA LEU A 53 -7.75 -9.81 -0.14
C LEU A 53 -7.66 -8.53 -0.97
N HIS A 54 -8.36 -7.50 -0.55
CA HIS A 54 -8.39 -6.20 -1.21
C HIS A 54 -7.88 -5.12 -0.27
N HIS A 55 -6.96 -4.29 -0.76
CA HIS A 55 -6.40 -3.21 0.02
C HIS A 55 -6.03 -2.01 -0.86
N THR A 56 -6.32 -0.82 -0.35
CA THR A 56 -5.82 0.43 -0.93
C THR A 56 -4.42 0.68 -0.39
N GLY A 57 -3.42 0.40 -1.20
CA GLY A 57 -2.01 0.42 -0.84
C GLY A 57 -1.32 -0.87 -1.26
N ASN A 58 -0.26 -1.25 -0.56
CA ASN A 58 0.49 -2.47 -0.83
C ASN A 58 -0.06 -3.66 -0.05
N ILE A 59 0.13 -4.86 -0.58
CA ILE A 59 -0.20 -6.11 0.12
C ILE A 59 1.08 -6.94 0.28
N VAL A 60 1.33 -7.40 1.49
CA VAL A 60 2.39 -8.36 1.80
C VAL A 60 1.73 -9.62 2.39
N VAL A 61 1.89 -10.74 1.71
CA VAL A 61 1.43 -12.05 2.17
C VAL A 61 2.63 -12.88 2.58
N VAL A 62 2.64 -13.35 3.81
CA VAL A 62 3.61 -14.34 4.29
C VAL A 62 2.90 -15.69 4.35
N GLY A 63 3.00 -16.44 3.27
CA GLY A 63 2.30 -17.69 3.03
C GLY A 63 2.02 -17.87 1.55
N ASP A 64 1.26 -18.90 1.22
CA ASP A 64 0.90 -19.21 -0.16
C ASP A 64 -0.44 -18.57 -0.54
N VAL A 65 -0.58 -18.28 -1.82
CA VAL A 65 -1.85 -17.86 -2.42
C VAL A 65 -2.32 -18.99 -3.34
N ASN A 66 -3.30 -19.74 -2.88
CA ASN A 66 -3.78 -20.93 -3.59
C ASN A 66 -4.63 -20.58 -4.83
N PRO A 67 -4.76 -21.50 -5.79
CA PRO A 67 -5.68 -21.30 -6.92
C PRO A 67 -7.10 -20.97 -6.44
N GLY A 68 -7.72 -19.98 -7.08
CA GLY A 68 -9.04 -19.46 -6.68
C GLY A 68 -9.00 -18.39 -5.61
N ALA A 69 -7.85 -18.11 -4.98
CA ALA A 69 -7.67 -16.93 -4.15
C ALA A 69 -7.30 -15.70 -5.00
N GLU A 70 -7.65 -14.52 -4.54
CA GLU A 70 -7.44 -13.28 -5.27
C GLU A 70 -6.84 -12.19 -4.39
N LEU A 71 -5.82 -11.52 -4.92
CA LEU A 71 -5.20 -10.33 -4.33
C LEU A 71 -5.47 -9.11 -5.19
N LEU A 72 -5.98 -8.04 -4.60
CA LEU A 72 -6.24 -6.78 -5.28
C LEU A 72 -5.63 -5.64 -4.48
N ALA A 73 -4.59 -5.00 -5.02
CA ALA A 73 -3.90 -3.87 -4.41
C ALA A 73 -3.83 -2.68 -5.36
N THR A 74 -3.91 -1.47 -4.83
CA THR A 74 -3.65 -0.27 -5.62
C THR A 74 -2.15 0.00 -5.78
N GLY A 75 -1.33 -0.56 -4.90
CA GLY A 75 0.13 -0.54 -4.95
C GLY A 75 0.73 -1.88 -5.35
N ASP A 76 1.83 -2.24 -4.72
CA ASP A 76 2.58 -3.46 -4.99
C ASP A 76 1.99 -4.68 -4.25
N ILE A 77 2.28 -5.86 -4.77
CA ILE A 77 1.95 -7.13 -4.12
C ILE A 77 3.23 -7.93 -3.92
N LEU A 78 3.49 -8.33 -2.67
CA LEU A 78 4.62 -9.17 -2.30
C LEU A 78 4.10 -10.46 -1.67
N VAL A 79 4.47 -11.60 -2.22
CA VAL A 79 4.10 -12.92 -1.72
C VAL A 79 5.36 -13.68 -1.30
N PHE A 80 5.53 -13.83 0.02
CA PHE A 80 6.59 -14.67 0.57
C PHE A 80 6.12 -16.12 0.64
N GLY A 81 5.99 -16.72 -0.52
CA GLY A 81 5.50 -18.04 -0.75
C GLY A 81 5.16 -18.25 -2.23
N ARG A 82 4.30 -19.22 -2.50
CA ARG A 82 3.82 -19.51 -3.84
C ARG A 82 2.59 -18.68 -4.17
N LEU A 83 2.65 -17.98 -5.27
CA LEU A 83 1.50 -17.27 -5.84
C LEU A 83 0.90 -18.14 -6.96
N ALA A 84 -0.18 -18.85 -6.67
CA ALA A 84 -0.89 -19.72 -7.63
C ALA A 84 -2.30 -19.21 -7.97
N GLY A 85 -2.77 -18.17 -7.30
CA GLY A 85 -4.06 -17.53 -7.56
C GLY A 85 -3.97 -16.36 -8.53
N ILE A 86 -4.87 -15.40 -8.35
CA ILE A 86 -4.94 -14.17 -9.14
C ILE A 86 -4.34 -13.02 -8.35
N ALA A 87 -3.49 -12.22 -8.97
CA ALA A 87 -2.94 -11.01 -8.38
C ALA A 87 -3.13 -9.82 -9.31
N HIS A 88 -3.71 -8.74 -8.78
CA HIS A 88 -3.90 -7.47 -9.46
C HIS A 88 -3.25 -6.35 -8.67
N ALA A 89 -2.09 -5.90 -9.10
CA ALA A 89 -1.39 -4.75 -8.56
C ALA A 89 -1.72 -3.50 -9.36
N GLY A 90 -1.51 -2.33 -8.76
CA GLY A 90 -1.77 -1.06 -9.43
C GLY A 90 -3.23 -0.92 -9.91
N ALA A 91 -4.19 -1.40 -9.15
CA ALA A 91 -5.58 -1.56 -9.58
C ALA A 91 -6.28 -0.26 -10.00
N GLN A 92 -5.74 0.90 -9.61
CA GLN A 92 -6.24 2.22 -10.01
C GLN A 92 -5.49 2.84 -11.19
N GLY A 93 -4.73 2.04 -11.93
CA GLY A 93 -4.02 2.48 -13.12
C GLY A 93 -2.54 2.78 -12.92
N ASP A 94 -1.95 2.32 -11.81
CA ASP A 94 -0.51 2.49 -11.54
C ASP A 94 0.30 1.41 -12.26
N ASP A 95 0.86 1.73 -13.42
CA ASP A 95 1.71 0.83 -14.21
C ASP A 95 3.08 0.62 -13.58
N SER A 96 3.49 1.43 -12.61
CA SER A 96 4.75 1.26 -11.88
C SER A 96 4.66 0.22 -10.78
N ALA A 97 3.46 -0.25 -10.45
CA ALA A 97 3.25 -1.30 -9.47
C ALA A 97 3.89 -2.61 -9.92
N ARG A 98 4.34 -3.38 -8.95
CA ARG A 98 5.07 -4.63 -9.17
C ARG A 98 4.46 -5.76 -8.36
N ILE A 99 4.63 -6.98 -8.83
CA ILE A 99 4.23 -8.20 -8.12
C ILE A 99 5.48 -9.05 -7.90
N TYR A 100 5.72 -9.44 -6.65
CA TYR A 100 6.86 -10.27 -6.28
C TYR A 100 6.35 -11.57 -5.65
N ALA A 101 7.00 -12.67 -5.95
CA ALA A 101 6.74 -13.95 -5.30
C ALA A 101 8.01 -14.80 -5.22
N LEU A 102 8.10 -15.63 -4.19
CA LEU A 102 9.19 -16.61 -4.09
C LEU A 102 9.01 -17.73 -5.12
N ASP A 103 7.76 -18.05 -5.46
CA ASP A 103 7.38 -18.98 -6.50
C ASP A 103 6.19 -18.41 -7.27
N LEU A 104 6.45 -17.88 -8.45
CA LEU A 104 5.43 -17.22 -9.27
C LEU A 104 4.84 -18.22 -10.26
N ALA A 105 3.67 -18.76 -9.93
CA ALA A 105 2.92 -19.70 -10.75
C ALA A 105 1.43 -19.32 -10.83
N PRO A 106 1.10 -18.04 -11.16
CA PRO A 106 -0.26 -17.52 -11.03
C PRO A 106 -1.20 -18.06 -12.08
N THR A 107 -2.48 -18.10 -11.74
CA THR A 107 -3.56 -18.31 -12.72
C THR A 107 -3.70 -17.06 -13.61
N GLN A 108 -3.59 -15.87 -13.03
CA GLN A 108 -3.63 -14.61 -13.77
C GLN A 108 -2.86 -13.52 -13.01
N LEU A 109 -2.11 -12.72 -13.76
CA LEU A 109 -1.49 -11.50 -13.28
C LEU A 109 -2.10 -10.29 -13.97
N ARG A 110 -2.33 -9.24 -13.19
CA ARG A 110 -2.73 -7.93 -13.70
C ARG A 110 -1.89 -6.85 -13.04
N ILE A 111 -1.42 -5.91 -13.84
CA ILE A 111 -0.77 -4.69 -13.36
C ILE A 111 -1.42 -3.53 -14.10
N ALA A 112 -2.09 -2.67 -13.38
CA ALA A 112 -2.91 -1.60 -13.96
C ALA A 112 -3.91 -2.18 -15.00
N THR A 113 -3.75 -1.84 -16.25
CA THR A 113 -4.57 -2.36 -17.37
C THR A 113 -3.94 -3.53 -18.11
N SER A 114 -2.68 -3.88 -17.80
CA SER A 114 -1.97 -4.99 -18.43
C SER A 114 -2.37 -6.32 -17.79
N ILE A 115 -2.63 -7.32 -18.62
CA ILE A 115 -3.06 -8.64 -18.18
C ILE A 115 -2.14 -9.70 -18.78
N ALA A 116 -1.68 -10.63 -17.95
CA ALA A 116 -1.09 -11.88 -18.38
C ALA A 116 -1.94 -13.02 -17.84
N ALA A 117 -2.61 -13.75 -18.72
CA ALA A 117 -3.33 -14.97 -18.40
C ALA A 117 -2.57 -16.14 -19.01
N ASP A 118 -2.64 -17.32 -18.35
CA ASP A 118 -2.07 -18.56 -18.86
C ASP A 118 -0.57 -18.48 -19.21
N ALA A 119 0.21 -17.77 -18.39
CA ALA A 119 1.62 -18.08 -18.36
C ALA A 119 1.72 -19.54 -17.91
N GLU A 120 1.99 -20.44 -18.86
CA GLU A 120 2.19 -21.84 -18.53
C GLU A 120 3.12 -21.92 -17.33
N PRO A 121 2.68 -22.57 -16.23
CA PRO A 121 3.54 -22.72 -15.07
C PRO A 121 4.80 -23.43 -15.54
N LYS A 122 5.88 -22.67 -15.69
CA LYS A 122 7.19 -23.28 -15.93
C LYS A 122 7.43 -24.18 -14.73
N ARG A 123 7.21 -25.47 -14.90
CA ARG A 123 7.53 -26.46 -13.88
C ARG A 123 9.04 -26.49 -13.71
N ARG A 124 9.55 -25.55 -12.93
CA ARG A 124 10.93 -25.61 -12.48
C ARG A 124 10.99 -26.56 -11.29
N SER A 125 11.97 -27.43 -11.29
CA SER A 125 12.24 -28.31 -10.15
C SER A 125 12.60 -27.56 -8.88
N THR A 126 13.05 -26.32 -9.03
CA THR A 126 13.39 -25.43 -7.92
C THR A 126 12.75 -24.06 -8.17
N PRO A 127 11.89 -23.57 -7.25
CA PRO A 127 11.33 -22.23 -7.36
C PRO A 127 12.42 -21.18 -7.34
N VAL A 128 12.30 -20.17 -8.19
CA VAL A 128 13.19 -18.99 -8.22
C VAL A 128 12.33 -17.77 -7.93
N PRO A 129 12.74 -16.89 -7.02
CA PRO A 129 12.03 -15.64 -6.78
C PRO A 129 11.95 -14.80 -8.05
N GLU A 130 10.77 -14.36 -8.39
CA GLU A 130 10.49 -13.61 -9.62
C GLU A 130 9.68 -12.33 -9.32
N ALA A 131 9.82 -11.37 -10.20
CA ALA A 131 9.01 -10.15 -10.20
C ALA A 131 8.26 -10.04 -11.52
N ALA A 132 7.02 -9.55 -11.44
CA ALA A 132 6.23 -9.16 -12.58
C ALA A 132 6.15 -7.64 -12.64
N ILE A 133 6.44 -7.07 -13.78
CA ILE A 133 6.37 -5.63 -14.05
C ILE A 133 5.56 -5.38 -15.31
N ALA A 134 4.92 -4.21 -15.39
CA ALA A 134 4.29 -3.76 -16.62
C ALA A 134 5.29 -2.95 -17.46
N ARG A 135 5.42 -3.30 -18.71
CA ARG A 135 6.27 -2.59 -19.66
C ARG A 135 5.63 -2.61 -21.06
N ASP A 136 5.46 -1.42 -21.64
CA ASP A 136 4.86 -1.25 -22.97
C ASP A 136 3.49 -1.96 -23.12
N GLY A 137 2.65 -1.88 -22.09
CA GLY A 137 1.32 -2.49 -22.08
C GLY A 137 1.31 -4.01 -21.88
N ARG A 138 2.45 -4.60 -21.54
CA ARG A 138 2.61 -6.04 -21.32
C ARG A 138 3.20 -6.31 -19.95
N ILE A 139 2.92 -7.49 -19.42
CA ILE A 139 3.55 -7.96 -18.18
C ILE A 139 4.78 -8.78 -18.54
N VAL A 140 5.92 -8.35 -17.99
CA VAL A 140 7.21 -9.03 -18.11
C VAL A 140 7.55 -9.67 -16.77
N VAL A 141 7.86 -10.95 -16.77
CA VAL A 141 8.30 -11.71 -15.60
C VAL A 141 9.79 -11.97 -15.70
N LEU A 142 10.51 -11.63 -14.63
CA LEU A 142 11.96 -11.82 -14.57
C LEU A 142 12.39 -12.29 -13.19
N ALA A 143 13.53 -12.97 -13.14
CA ALA A 143 14.13 -13.37 -11.89
C ALA A 143 14.49 -12.11 -11.06
N LEU A 144 14.31 -12.20 -9.76
CA LEU A 144 14.47 -11.04 -8.87
C LEU A 144 15.89 -10.45 -8.90
N ASP A 145 16.91 -11.27 -9.11
CA ASP A 145 18.29 -10.85 -9.25
C ASP A 145 18.56 -10.02 -10.52
N ARG A 146 17.68 -10.11 -11.52
CA ARG A 146 17.77 -9.34 -12.77
C ARG A 146 16.98 -8.04 -12.74
N LEU A 147 16.26 -7.76 -11.69
CA LEU A 147 15.41 -6.56 -11.61
C LEU A 147 16.24 -5.28 -11.72
N GLY A 148 17.43 -5.25 -11.13
CA GLY A 148 18.35 -4.13 -11.21
C GLY A 148 18.87 -3.83 -12.62
N GLU A 149 19.04 -4.84 -13.45
CA GLU A 149 19.51 -4.67 -14.83
C GLU A 149 18.52 -3.89 -15.71
N LEU A 150 17.22 -4.02 -15.40
CA LEU A 150 16.18 -3.29 -16.13
C LEU A 150 16.09 -1.81 -15.71
N GLU A 151 16.38 -1.51 -14.46
CA GLU A 151 16.42 -0.15 -13.96
C GLU A 151 17.60 0.61 -14.56
N ASP A 152 18.74 -0.01 -14.67
CA ASP A 152 19.93 0.57 -15.30
C ASP A 152 19.72 0.83 -16.80
N SER A 153 19.05 -0.04 -17.52
CA SER A 153 18.79 0.17 -18.96
C SER A 153 17.75 1.26 -19.21
N GLY A 154 16.88 1.56 -18.26
CA GLY A 154 15.93 2.67 -18.31
C GLY A 154 16.57 4.03 -18.05
N ALA A 155 17.64 4.08 -17.26
CA ALA A 155 18.38 5.31 -16.96
C ALA A 155 19.32 5.75 -18.08
N ALA A 156 19.68 4.88 -19.00
CA ALA A 156 20.57 5.16 -20.13
C ALA A 156 19.84 5.76 -21.35
N SER A 157 18.53 5.94 -21.28
CA SER A 157 17.68 6.46 -22.35
C SER A 157 17.24 7.89 -22.03
N THR A 158 18.16 8.81 -22.06
CA THR A 158 17.87 10.26 -22.12
C THR A 158 18.18 10.79 -23.51
#